data_7c37784136ecf349dd0889ed60a807b9
#
_entry.id   7c37784136ecf349dd0889ed60a807b9
#
_cell.length_a   1.000
_cell.length_b   1.000
_cell.length_c   1.000
_cell.angle_alpha   90.00
_cell.angle_beta   90.00
_cell.angle_gamma   90.00
#
_symmetry.space_group_name_H-M   'P 1'
#
loop_
_entity.id
_entity.type
_entity.pdbx_description
1 polymer ?
#
loop_
_entity_poly.entity_id
_entity_poly.type
_entity_poly.pdbx_seq_one_letter_code
_entity_poly.pdbx_strand_id
1 'polypeptide(L)'
;MHYVFGYEWLVSFLVALSFATVGEAVLVPILDEFKLIRKPLGQTIIGVGTLDDVIETFTLVLMVMIIGSRVQEYMNLPLVLISLLILFILTFGLTRLKKEGKKFNFLNIETLFLFVIFVFFLFVGIGEFAESAALASLLSGISLRTFIPERRLKFIESEIKTMCYGFFAPIFFLWVGLSMNMKYLFSSPLLVFLVIVVSVCAKIFGSYIVGKGEIGKMNSILLGIGLSVRLSTSMVITKILFDSGIIGSELYSVIIAVSY
;
A
#
# COMPACT_ATOMS: atom_id res chain seq x y z
N MET A 1 -6.58 -20.64 -2.83
CA MET A 1 -5.54 -20.63 -3.87
C MET A 1 -4.77 -21.96 -3.92
N HIS A 2 -4.06 -22.35 -2.87
CA HIS A 2 -3.26 -23.59 -2.89
C HIS A 2 -4.09 -24.86 -3.18
N TYR A 3 -5.11 -25.16 -2.38
CA TYR A 3 -5.92 -26.39 -2.52
C TYR A 3 -6.86 -26.43 -3.72
N VAL A 4 -7.28 -25.27 -4.25
CA VAL A 4 -8.28 -25.22 -5.34
C VAL A 4 -7.61 -25.03 -6.69
N PHE A 5 -6.52 -24.26 -6.75
CA PHE A 5 -5.86 -23.88 -8.01
C PHE A 5 -4.41 -24.38 -8.11
N GLY A 6 -3.91 -25.14 -7.12
CA GLY A 6 -2.59 -25.75 -7.16
C GLY A 6 -1.39 -24.81 -7.05
N TYR A 7 -1.60 -23.54 -6.67
CA TYR A 7 -0.50 -22.59 -6.49
C TYR A 7 0.36 -22.95 -5.27
N GLU A 8 1.65 -22.63 -5.32
CA GLU A 8 2.54 -22.76 -4.17
C GLU A 8 2.01 -22.03 -2.94
N TRP A 9 2.36 -22.52 -1.76
CA TRP A 9 1.94 -21.91 -0.48
C TRP A 9 2.34 -20.44 -0.38
N LEU A 10 3.58 -20.11 -0.77
CA LEU A 10 4.06 -18.73 -0.73
C LEU A 10 3.24 -17.83 -1.65
N VAL A 11 3.03 -18.25 -2.90
CA VAL A 11 2.23 -17.49 -3.88
C VAL A 11 0.80 -17.29 -3.35
N SER A 12 0.20 -18.36 -2.81
CA SER A 12 -1.13 -18.29 -2.23
C SER A 12 -1.22 -17.34 -1.05
N PHE A 13 -0.20 -17.30 -0.20
CA PHE A 13 -0.10 -16.38 0.93
C PHE A 13 0.06 -14.93 0.47
N LEU A 14 0.98 -14.67 -0.47
CA LEU A 14 1.23 -13.33 -0.99
C LEU A 14 0.00 -12.76 -1.72
N VAL A 15 -0.68 -13.60 -2.51
CA VAL A 15 -1.96 -13.21 -3.13
C VAL A 15 -3.05 -12.97 -2.09
N ALA A 16 -3.14 -13.78 -1.03
CA ALA A 16 -4.10 -13.55 0.04
C ALA A 16 -3.85 -12.21 0.76
N LEU A 17 -2.59 -11.82 0.94
CA LEU A 17 -2.23 -10.51 1.50
C LEU A 17 -2.73 -9.35 0.62
N SER A 18 -2.66 -9.47 -0.72
CA SER A 18 -3.21 -8.44 -1.62
C SER A 18 -4.72 -8.26 -1.45
N PHE A 19 -5.44 -9.30 -1.03
CA PHE A 19 -6.88 -9.24 -0.76
C PHE A 19 -7.22 -8.81 0.67
N ALA A 20 -6.28 -8.79 1.59
CA ALA A 20 -6.50 -8.35 2.97
C ALA A 20 -6.70 -6.84 3.10
N THR A 21 -6.15 -6.07 2.17
CA THR A 21 -6.11 -4.60 2.17
C THR A 21 -7.48 -3.92 2.05
N VAL A 22 -7.60 -2.68 2.53
CA VAL A 22 -8.82 -1.85 2.50
C VAL A 22 -8.56 -0.56 1.73
N GLY A 23 -9.41 -0.19 0.80
CA GLY A 23 -9.26 1.02 -0.01
C GLY A 23 -9.90 2.25 0.64
N GLU A 24 -9.27 2.86 1.64
CA GLU A 24 -9.79 4.05 2.34
C GLU A 24 -10.06 5.23 1.39
N ALA A 25 -9.23 5.41 0.38
CA ALA A 25 -9.36 6.51 -0.58
C ALA A 25 -10.72 6.53 -1.30
N VAL A 26 -11.35 5.38 -1.48
CA VAL A 26 -12.69 5.24 -2.06
C VAL A 26 -13.76 5.22 -0.97
N LEU A 27 -13.48 4.58 0.14
CA LEU A 27 -14.44 4.35 1.21
C LEU A 27 -14.83 5.63 1.95
N VAL A 28 -13.87 6.51 2.24
CA VAL A 28 -14.11 7.76 2.98
C VAL A 28 -15.06 8.70 2.24
N PRO A 29 -14.91 8.99 0.92
CA PRO A 29 -15.90 9.77 0.17
C PRO A 29 -17.30 9.17 0.18
N ILE A 30 -17.42 7.84 0.06
CA ILE A 30 -18.71 7.14 0.13
C ILE A 30 -19.37 7.34 1.50
N LEU A 31 -18.62 7.17 2.58
CA LEU A 31 -19.12 7.39 3.94
C LEU A 31 -19.54 8.85 4.17
N ASP A 32 -18.87 9.82 3.52
CA ASP A 32 -19.24 11.23 3.59
C ASP A 32 -20.56 11.51 2.87
N GLU A 33 -20.74 10.99 1.68
CA GLU A 33 -21.98 11.14 0.89
C GLU A 33 -23.19 10.60 1.64
N PHE A 34 -23.05 9.45 2.30
CA PHE A 34 -24.10 8.87 3.16
C PHE A 34 -24.19 9.50 4.56
N LYS A 35 -23.39 10.51 4.86
CA LYS A 35 -23.31 11.18 6.20
C LYS A 35 -23.04 10.20 7.34
N LEU A 36 -22.24 9.18 7.08
CA LEU A 36 -21.88 8.13 8.04
C LEU A 36 -20.56 8.41 8.79
N ILE A 37 -19.72 9.33 8.31
CA ILE A 37 -18.40 9.62 8.90
C ILE A 37 -18.49 9.89 10.41
N ARG A 38 -19.51 10.62 10.87
CA ARG A 38 -19.68 10.98 12.28
C ARG A 38 -20.47 9.95 13.09
N LYS A 39 -20.97 8.90 12.47
CA LYS A 39 -21.69 7.82 13.16
C LYS A 39 -20.72 6.74 13.68
N PRO A 40 -21.08 6.01 14.75
CA PRO A 40 -20.20 4.97 15.32
C PRO A 40 -19.68 3.98 14.27
N LEU A 41 -20.53 3.51 13.36
CA LEU A 41 -20.13 2.60 12.30
C LEU A 41 -19.08 3.22 11.36
N GLY A 42 -19.28 4.45 10.91
CA GLY A 42 -18.32 5.16 10.05
C GLY A 42 -16.98 5.39 10.74
N GLN A 43 -17.00 5.78 12.02
CA GLN A 43 -15.78 5.94 12.82
C GLN A 43 -15.04 4.61 12.99
N THR A 44 -15.76 3.50 13.19
CA THR A 44 -15.15 2.17 13.27
C THR A 44 -14.53 1.77 11.94
N ILE A 45 -15.21 2.00 10.81
CA ILE A 45 -14.69 1.70 9.47
C ILE A 45 -13.40 2.48 9.21
N ILE A 46 -13.40 3.79 9.45
CA ILE A 46 -12.22 4.66 9.27
C ILE A 46 -11.09 4.23 10.22
N GLY A 47 -11.39 3.96 11.49
CA GLY A 47 -10.38 3.53 12.45
C GLY A 47 -9.73 2.20 12.09
N VAL A 48 -10.50 1.22 11.61
CA VAL A 48 -9.97 -0.06 11.12
C VAL A 48 -9.14 0.15 9.86
N GLY A 49 -9.62 0.95 8.90
CA GLY A 49 -8.87 1.24 7.68
C GLY A 49 -7.54 1.94 7.97
N THR A 50 -7.52 2.95 8.83
CA THR A 50 -6.25 3.63 9.22
C THR A 50 -5.24 2.69 9.88
N LEU A 51 -5.71 1.70 10.67
CA LEU A 51 -4.83 0.67 11.23
C LEU A 51 -4.37 -0.31 10.14
N ASP A 52 -5.25 -0.64 9.21
CA ASP A 52 -4.94 -1.49 8.06
C ASP A 52 -3.84 -0.86 7.20
N ASP A 53 -3.91 0.43 6.90
CA ASP A 53 -2.88 1.15 6.14
C ASP A 53 -1.48 1.01 6.75
N VAL A 54 -1.38 1.03 8.09
CA VAL A 54 -0.11 0.82 8.79
C VAL A 54 0.38 -0.61 8.60
N ILE A 55 -0.48 -1.60 8.83
CA ILE A 55 -0.15 -3.02 8.69
C ILE A 55 0.19 -3.33 7.23
N GLU A 56 -0.56 -2.79 6.30
CA GLU A 56 -0.40 -2.92 4.86
C GLU A 56 0.98 -2.41 4.39
N THR A 57 1.39 -1.23 4.86
CA THR A 57 2.69 -0.67 4.54
C THR A 57 3.84 -1.57 5.03
N PHE A 58 3.75 -2.07 6.27
CA PHE A 58 4.73 -3.05 6.78
C PHE A 58 4.72 -4.34 5.98
N THR A 59 3.55 -4.85 5.64
CA THR A 59 3.39 -6.07 4.85
C THR A 59 3.97 -5.90 3.45
N LEU A 60 3.75 -4.76 2.80
CA LEU A 60 4.32 -4.44 1.49
C LEU A 60 5.85 -4.44 1.54
N VAL A 61 6.44 -3.79 2.55
CA VAL A 61 7.90 -3.76 2.74
C VAL A 61 8.45 -5.18 2.93
N LEU A 62 7.83 -5.98 3.80
CA LEU A 62 8.25 -7.37 4.02
C LEU A 62 8.12 -8.22 2.76
N MET A 63 7.04 -8.04 1.99
CA MET A 63 6.85 -8.72 0.71
C MET A 63 7.97 -8.42 -0.27
N VAL A 64 8.28 -7.14 -0.48
CA VAL A 64 9.35 -6.72 -1.40
C VAL A 64 10.69 -7.31 -0.98
N MET A 65 10.99 -7.34 0.33
CA MET A 65 12.21 -7.98 0.83
C MET A 65 12.25 -9.48 0.57
N ILE A 66 11.14 -10.20 0.77
CA ILE A 66 11.05 -11.64 0.53
C ILE A 66 11.16 -11.95 -0.99
N ILE A 67 10.52 -11.14 -1.83
CA ILE A 67 10.54 -11.28 -3.28
C ILE A 67 11.94 -11.01 -3.81
N GLY A 68 12.56 -9.89 -3.43
CA GLY A 68 13.91 -9.52 -3.84
C GLY A 68 14.93 -10.62 -3.53
N SER A 69 14.83 -11.24 -2.36
CA SER A 69 15.71 -12.34 -1.96
C SER A 69 15.56 -13.63 -2.79
N ARG A 70 14.44 -13.79 -3.53
CA ARG A 70 14.18 -14.99 -4.36
C ARG A 70 14.45 -14.79 -5.86
N VAL A 71 14.28 -13.56 -6.35
CA VAL A 71 14.36 -13.28 -7.80
C VAL A 71 15.80 -13.13 -8.27
N GLN A 72 16.73 -12.74 -7.39
CA GLN A 72 18.13 -12.59 -7.76
C GLN A 72 18.99 -13.70 -7.14
N GLU A 73 19.39 -14.66 -7.98
CA GLU A 73 20.40 -15.68 -7.63
C GLU A 73 21.78 -15.10 -7.30
N TYR A 74 22.04 -13.83 -7.61
CA TYR A 74 23.31 -13.12 -7.42
C TYR A 74 23.16 -11.81 -6.64
N MET A 75 22.39 -11.82 -5.55
CA MET A 75 22.38 -10.64 -4.66
C MET A 75 23.78 -10.40 -4.10
N ASN A 76 24.32 -9.22 -4.38
CA ASN A 76 25.56 -8.77 -3.79
C ASN A 76 25.28 -8.41 -2.30
N LEU A 77 25.24 -9.44 -1.44
CA LEU A 77 24.88 -9.30 -0.02
C LEU A 77 25.60 -8.14 0.68
N PRO A 78 26.91 -7.89 0.45
CA PRO A 78 27.58 -6.71 0.98
C PRO A 78 26.96 -5.40 0.53
N LEU A 79 26.57 -5.27 -0.74
CA LEU A 79 25.96 -4.05 -1.30
C LEU A 79 24.60 -3.79 -0.67
N VAL A 80 23.79 -4.83 -0.49
CA VAL A 80 22.47 -4.73 0.17
C VAL A 80 22.63 -4.29 1.62
N LEU A 81 23.54 -4.90 2.38
CA LEU A 81 23.80 -4.52 3.77
C LEU A 81 24.30 -3.08 3.91
N ILE A 82 25.21 -2.66 3.01
CA ILE A 82 25.72 -1.28 2.98
C ILE A 82 24.58 -0.30 2.66
N SER A 83 23.74 -0.59 1.67
CA SER A 83 22.59 0.28 1.29
C SER A 83 21.60 0.42 2.42
N LEU A 84 21.22 -0.68 3.08
CA LEU A 84 20.34 -0.66 4.24
C LEU A 84 20.96 0.14 5.39
N LEU A 85 22.25 -0.05 5.68
CA LEU A 85 22.97 0.69 6.70
C LEU A 85 22.98 2.19 6.41
N ILE A 86 23.23 2.59 5.17
CA ILE A 86 23.18 4.00 4.72
C ILE A 86 21.77 4.57 4.91
N LEU A 87 20.70 3.84 4.53
CA LEU A 87 19.33 4.26 4.73
C LEU A 87 19.00 4.50 6.20
N PHE A 88 19.42 3.59 7.08
CA PHE A 88 19.20 3.77 8.52
C PHE A 88 20.02 4.92 9.10
N ILE A 89 21.27 5.12 8.67
CA ILE A 89 22.10 6.26 9.08
C ILE A 89 21.46 7.59 8.62
N LEU A 90 21.01 7.68 7.39
CA LEU A 90 20.33 8.87 6.86
C LEU A 90 19.02 9.14 7.62
N THR A 91 18.23 8.11 7.88
CA THR A 91 16.99 8.22 8.66
C THR A 91 17.26 8.75 10.05
N PHE A 92 18.23 8.16 10.75
CA PHE A 92 18.62 8.57 12.09
C PHE A 92 19.23 9.97 12.10
N GLY A 93 20.07 10.29 11.10
CA GLY A 93 20.68 11.61 10.93
C GLY A 93 19.62 12.70 10.76
N LEU A 94 18.69 12.53 9.82
CA LEU A 94 17.61 13.49 9.58
C LEU A 94 16.69 13.64 10.80
N THR A 95 16.35 12.53 11.48
CA THR A 95 15.52 12.61 12.69
C THR A 95 16.24 13.31 13.85
N ARG A 96 17.54 13.16 14.01
CA ARG A 96 18.35 13.91 15.01
C ARG A 96 18.49 15.39 14.68
N LEU A 97 18.52 15.73 13.39
CA LEU A 97 18.60 17.12 12.92
C LEU A 97 17.27 17.89 13.05
N LYS A 98 16.26 17.36 13.72
CA LYS A 98 14.98 18.02 13.99
C LYS A 98 15.12 19.44 14.56
N LYS A 99 16.11 19.67 15.44
CA LYS A 99 16.39 21.00 15.99
C LYS A 99 16.95 21.94 14.94
N GLU A 100 17.76 21.44 14.04
CA GLU A 100 18.36 22.20 12.95
C GLU A 100 17.33 22.49 11.85
N GLY A 101 16.40 21.55 11.59
CA GLY A 101 15.28 21.77 10.66
C GLY A 101 14.42 22.99 11.01
N LYS A 102 14.34 23.36 12.30
CA LYS A 102 13.71 24.62 12.74
C LYS A 102 14.50 25.86 12.36
N LYS A 103 15.81 25.75 12.22
CA LYS A 103 16.71 26.86 11.81
C LYS A 103 16.77 26.98 10.27
N PHE A 104 16.50 25.90 9.54
CA PHE A 104 16.34 25.94 8.08
C PHE A 104 15.07 26.73 7.76
N ASN A 105 15.26 28.02 7.63
CA ASN A 105 14.22 28.95 7.19
C ASN A 105 14.09 28.82 5.68
N PHE A 106 13.48 27.70 5.22
CA PHE A 106 13.08 27.58 3.83
C PHE A 106 12.15 28.75 3.52
N LEU A 107 12.68 29.76 2.85
CA LEU A 107 12.01 31.02 2.58
C LEU A 107 10.74 30.80 1.75
N ASN A 108 10.76 29.82 0.84
CA ASN A 108 9.67 29.53 -0.08
C ASN A 108 9.18 28.08 0.05
N ILE A 109 7.88 27.85 -0.19
CA ILE A 109 7.25 26.53 -0.20
C ILE A 109 7.82 25.69 -1.34
N GLU A 110 8.09 26.29 -2.49
CA GLU A 110 8.67 25.63 -3.68
C GLU A 110 10.04 25.02 -3.35
N THR A 111 10.90 25.77 -2.68
CA THR A 111 12.24 25.28 -2.27
C THR A 111 12.14 24.10 -1.29
N LEU A 112 11.20 24.19 -0.36
CA LEU A 112 10.95 23.11 0.59
C LEU A 112 10.39 21.86 -0.13
N PHE A 113 9.48 22.04 -1.08
CA PHE A 113 8.95 20.95 -1.90
C PHE A 113 10.05 20.26 -2.72
N LEU A 114 10.89 21.03 -3.39
CA LEU A 114 12.05 20.49 -4.13
C LEU A 114 13.01 19.72 -3.21
N PHE A 115 13.27 20.23 -2.02
CA PHE A 115 14.08 19.53 -1.02
C PHE A 115 13.46 18.19 -0.61
N VAL A 116 12.16 18.15 -0.39
CA VAL A 116 11.42 16.91 -0.04
C VAL A 116 11.53 15.90 -1.17
N ILE A 117 11.30 16.32 -2.41
CA ILE A 117 11.41 15.47 -3.60
C ILE A 117 12.85 14.95 -3.76
N PHE A 118 13.85 15.82 -3.58
CA PHE A 118 15.26 15.44 -3.65
C PHE A 118 15.61 14.36 -2.61
N VAL A 119 15.22 14.57 -1.35
CA VAL A 119 15.48 13.61 -0.28
C VAL A 119 14.73 12.30 -0.55
N PHE A 120 13.48 12.37 -1.01
CA PHE A 120 12.71 11.17 -1.37
C PHE A 120 13.43 10.34 -2.43
N PHE A 121 13.82 10.96 -3.55
CA PHE A 121 14.52 10.24 -4.62
C PHE A 121 15.92 9.77 -4.22
N LEU A 122 16.61 10.50 -3.34
CA LEU A 122 17.88 10.05 -2.77
C LEU A 122 17.70 8.74 -2.00
N PHE A 123 16.68 8.67 -1.14
CA PHE A 123 16.38 7.45 -0.39
C PHE A 123 15.99 6.29 -1.30
N VAL A 124 15.08 6.54 -2.26
CA VAL A 124 14.64 5.53 -3.21
C VAL A 124 15.82 5.03 -4.06
N GLY A 125 16.67 5.92 -4.56
CA GLY A 125 17.86 5.54 -5.33
C GLY A 125 18.85 4.69 -4.53
N ILE A 126 19.04 4.97 -3.24
CA ILE A 126 19.86 4.11 -2.37
C ILE A 126 19.14 2.77 -2.12
N GLY A 127 17.83 2.82 -1.91
CA GLY A 127 17.01 1.62 -1.68
C GLY A 127 16.97 0.67 -2.86
N GLU A 128 17.12 1.17 -4.08
CA GLU A 128 17.19 0.36 -5.30
C GLU A 128 18.37 -0.62 -5.29
N PHE A 129 19.52 -0.21 -4.75
CA PHE A 129 20.67 -1.11 -4.59
C PHE A 129 20.45 -2.23 -3.56
N ALA A 130 19.46 -2.07 -2.68
CA ALA A 130 19.03 -3.07 -1.71
C ALA A 130 17.75 -3.79 -2.15
N GLU A 131 17.26 -3.52 -3.36
CA GLU A 131 15.93 -3.96 -3.84
C GLU A 131 14.80 -3.68 -2.85
N SER A 132 14.95 -2.60 -2.12
CA SER A 132 14.08 -2.20 -1.03
C SER A 132 13.59 -0.75 -1.19
N ALA A 133 13.24 -0.35 -2.43
CA ALA A 133 12.73 0.99 -2.73
C ALA A 133 11.48 1.34 -1.90
N ALA A 134 10.62 0.35 -1.60
CA ALA A 134 9.46 0.54 -0.73
C ALA A 134 9.85 0.88 0.72
N LEU A 135 10.86 0.18 1.27
CA LEU A 135 11.42 0.50 2.60
C LEU A 135 12.06 1.89 2.60
N ALA A 136 12.83 2.21 1.56
CA ALA A 136 13.49 3.50 1.43
C ALA A 136 12.47 4.66 1.35
N SER A 137 11.37 4.49 0.61
CA SER A 137 10.32 5.48 0.52
C SER A 137 9.61 5.70 1.87
N LEU A 138 9.33 4.63 2.62
CA LEU A 138 8.79 4.70 3.97
C LEU A 138 9.73 5.46 4.92
N LEU A 139 11.02 5.09 4.93
CA LEU A 139 12.03 5.73 5.78
C LEU A 139 12.21 7.20 5.44
N SER A 140 12.17 7.57 4.15
CA SER A 140 12.22 8.97 3.72
C SER A 140 11.03 9.76 4.26
N GLY A 141 9.82 9.22 4.18
CA GLY A 141 8.60 9.84 4.69
C GLY A 141 8.65 10.09 6.20
N ILE A 142 9.07 9.08 6.98
CA ILE A 142 9.26 9.20 8.44
C ILE A 142 10.29 10.28 8.78
N SER A 143 11.43 10.27 8.06
CA SER A 143 12.52 11.22 8.28
C SER A 143 12.11 12.65 7.98
N LEU A 144 11.49 12.88 6.82
CA LEU A 144 11.02 14.18 6.38
C LEU A 144 9.91 14.74 7.28
N ARG A 145 8.95 13.90 7.68
CA ARG A 145 7.90 14.31 8.62
C ARG A 145 8.47 14.77 9.95
N THR A 146 9.55 14.12 10.41
CA THR A 146 10.20 14.48 11.68
C THR A 146 11.06 15.74 11.53
N PHE A 147 11.71 15.92 10.38
CA PHE A 147 12.62 17.04 10.11
C PHE A 147 11.88 18.34 9.81
N ILE A 148 10.76 18.29 9.07
CA ILE A 148 10.02 19.50 8.66
C ILE A 148 9.22 20.07 9.82
N PRO A 149 9.28 21.42 10.05
CA PRO A 149 8.47 22.07 11.08
C PRO A 149 6.96 21.91 10.84
N GLU A 150 6.18 21.65 11.90
CA GLU A 150 4.73 21.37 11.83
C GLU A 150 3.92 22.42 11.07
N ARG A 151 4.30 23.72 11.17
CA ARG A 151 3.62 24.80 10.45
C ARG A 151 3.68 24.64 8.93
N ARG A 152 4.75 24.05 8.40
CA ARG A 152 4.97 23.86 6.96
C ARG A 152 4.59 22.46 6.50
N LEU A 153 4.56 21.50 7.41
CA LEU A 153 4.25 20.12 7.12
C LEU A 153 2.89 19.98 6.42
N LYS A 154 1.86 20.66 6.90
CA LYS A 154 0.51 20.62 6.30
C LYS A 154 0.47 21.09 4.85
N PHE A 155 1.23 22.14 4.51
CA PHE A 155 1.32 22.62 3.13
C PHE A 155 2.01 21.60 2.24
N ILE A 156 3.16 21.07 2.68
CA ILE A 156 3.89 20.05 1.93
C ILE A 156 3.09 18.75 1.79
N GLU A 157 2.38 18.32 2.82
CA GLU A 157 1.48 17.15 2.73
C GLU A 157 0.39 17.38 1.68
N SER A 158 -0.18 18.59 1.59
CA SER A 158 -1.17 18.93 0.58
C SER A 158 -0.59 18.88 -0.84
N GLU A 159 0.58 19.49 -1.05
CA GLU A 159 1.25 19.49 -2.36
C GLU A 159 1.65 18.08 -2.81
N ILE A 160 2.22 17.28 -1.91
CA ILE A 160 2.58 15.89 -2.19
C ILE A 160 1.33 15.07 -2.50
N LYS A 161 0.24 15.22 -1.74
CA LYS A 161 -1.04 14.54 -2.02
C LYS A 161 -1.56 14.93 -3.40
N THR A 162 -1.56 16.20 -3.75
CA THR A 162 -2.01 16.67 -5.06
C THR A 162 -1.18 16.05 -6.19
N MET A 163 0.14 16.01 -6.04
CA MET A 163 1.04 15.38 -7.02
C MET A 163 0.80 13.86 -7.10
N CYS A 164 0.67 13.19 -5.94
CA CYS A 164 0.46 11.74 -5.91
C CYS A 164 -0.89 11.34 -6.54
N TYR A 165 -1.97 11.97 -6.13
CA TYR A 165 -3.32 11.63 -6.62
C TYR A 165 -3.65 12.25 -7.98
N GLY A 166 -3.13 13.43 -8.29
CA GLY A 166 -3.41 14.12 -9.55
C GLY A 166 -2.54 13.68 -10.72
N PHE A 167 -1.35 13.16 -10.47
CA PHE A 167 -0.40 12.79 -11.50
C PHE A 167 0.05 11.32 -11.42
N PHE A 168 0.66 10.89 -10.32
CA PHE A 168 1.23 9.54 -10.24
C PHE A 168 0.17 8.44 -10.19
N ALA A 169 -0.91 8.62 -9.45
CA ALA A 169 -1.95 7.60 -9.34
C ALA A 169 -2.64 7.31 -10.69
N PRO A 170 -3.07 8.30 -11.51
CA PRO A 170 -3.61 8.04 -12.85
C PRO A 170 -2.64 7.29 -13.76
N ILE A 171 -1.35 7.65 -13.74
CA ILE A 171 -0.32 6.96 -14.53
C ILE A 171 -0.15 5.51 -14.06
N PHE A 172 -0.11 5.31 -12.75
CA PHE A 172 -0.02 3.97 -12.16
C PHE A 172 -1.21 3.09 -12.58
N PHE A 173 -2.45 3.60 -12.44
CA PHE A 173 -3.64 2.82 -12.82
C PHE A 173 -3.69 2.53 -14.32
N LEU A 174 -3.26 3.48 -15.15
CA LEU A 174 -3.12 3.25 -16.59
C LEU A 174 -2.11 2.13 -16.87
N TRP A 175 -0.95 2.16 -16.25
CA TRP A 175 0.08 1.14 -16.40
C TRP A 175 -0.37 -0.24 -15.94
N VAL A 176 -1.06 -0.32 -14.79
CA VAL A 176 -1.67 -1.56 -14.29
C VAL A 176 -2.70 -2.11 -15.27
N GLY A 177 -3.59 -1.24 -15.77
CA GLY A 177 -4.63 -1.63 -16.74
C GLY A 177 -4.05 -2.12 -18.07
N LEU A 178 -3.03 -1.46 -18.60
CA LEU A 178 -2.35 -1.87 -19.83
C LEU A 178 -1.62 -3.22 -19.70
N SER A 179 -1.21 -3.57 -18.49
CA SER A 179 -0.57 -4.87 -18.21
C SER A 179 -1.58 -6.01 -18.10
N MET A 180 -2.88 -5.71 -18.03
CA MET A 180 -3.95 -6.70 -17.87
C MET A 180 -4.32 -7.33 -19.21
N ASN A 181 -4.47 -8.64 -19.24
CA ASN A 181 -4.95 -9.37 -20.42
C ASN A 181 -6.42 -9.73 -20.29
N MET A 182 -7.28 -8.99 -20.99
CA MET A 182 -8.75 -9.15 -20.94
C MET A 182 -9.22 -10.55 -21.36
N LYS A 183 -8.44 -11.29 -22.19
CA LYS A 183 -8.83 -12.65 -22.62
C LYS A 183 -8.99 -13.59 -21.42
N TYR A 184 -8.15 -13.47 -20.40
CA TYR A 184 -8.22 -14.35 -19.22
C TYR A 184 -9.46 -14.13 -18.37
N LEU A 185 -10.03 -12.91 -18.34
CA LEU A 185 -11.30 -12.65 -17.66
C LEU A 185 -12.47 -13.41 -18.28
N PHE A 186 -12.49 -13.46 -19.61
CA PHE A 186 -13.54 -14.19 -20.35
C PHE A 186 -13.28 -15.70 -20.38
N SER A 187 -12.02 -16.13 -20.29
CA SER A 187 -11.65 -17.55 -20.29
C SER A 187 -11.88 -18.23 -18.94
N SER A 188 -11.78 -17.48 -17.83
CA SER A 188 -11.87 -18.02 -16.47
C SER A 188 -12.87 -17.29 -15.58
N PRO A 189 -14.14 -17.11 -16.02
CA PRO A 189 -15.14 -16.33 -15.27
C PRO A 189 -15.48 -16.98 -13.92
N LEU A 190 -15.40 -18.30 -13.82
CA LEU A 190 -15.60 -19.03 -12.57
C LEU A 190 -14.54 -18.68 -11.52
N LEU A 191 -13.28 -18.52 -11.94
CA LEU A 191 -12.17 -18.15 -11.06
C LEU A 191 -12.37 -16.73 -10.52
N VAL A 192 -12.76 -15.77 -11.38
CA VAL A 192 -13.10 -14.39 -10.98
C VAL A 192 -14.21 -14.41 -9.94
N PHE A 193 -15.30 -15.11 -10.23
CA PHE A 193 -16.45 -15.20 -9.33
C PHE A 193 -16.09 -15.83 -7.98
N LEU A 194 -15.37 -16.93 -7.98
CA LEU A 194 -14.93 -17.59 -6.74
C LEU A 194 -14.02 -16.70 -5.90
N VAL A 195 -13.08 -15.99 -6.51
CA VAL A 195 -12.18 -15.08 -5.78
C VAL A 195 -12.97 -13.93 -5.17
N ILE A 196 -13.93 -13.34 -5.88
CA ILE A 196 -14.83 -12.30 -5.33
C ILE A 196 -15.59 -12.85 -4.12
N VAL A 197 -16.32 -13.96 -4.29
CA VAL A 197 -17.16 -14.52 -3.24
C VAL A 197 -16.33 -14.88 -2.00
N VAL A 198 -15.25 -15.62 -2.17
CA VAL A 198 -14.40 -16.05 -1.04
C VAL A 198 -13.83 -14.86 -0.29
N SER A 199 -13.32 -13.86 -1.02
CA SER A 199 -12.67 -12.71 -0.40
C SER A 199 -13.66 -11.79 0.34
N VAL A 200 -14.84 -11.54 -0.21
CA VAL A 200 -15.90 -10.75 0.42
C VAL A 200 -16.48 -11.50 1.62
N CYS A 201 -16.80 -12.79 1.45
CA CYS A 201 -17.31 -13.62 2.55
C CYS A 201 -16.32 -13.72 3.72
N ALA A 202 -15.02 -13.84 3.44
CA ALA A 202 -14.00 -13.88 4.48
C ALA A 202 -13.98 -12.58 5.31
N LYS A 203 -14.06 -11.42 4.66
CA LYS A 203 -14.10 -10.12 5.36
C LYS A 203 -15.39 -9.92 6.16
N ILE A 204 -16.53 -10.27 5.59
CA ILE A 204 -17.82 -10.21 6.30
C ILE A 204 -17.81 -11.15 7.50
N PHE A 205 -17.34 -12.38 7.32
CA PHE A 205 -17.27 -13.37 8.39
C PHE A 205 -16.33 -12.94 9.52
N GLY A 206 -15.13 -12.45 9.18
CA GLY A 206 -14.17 -11.92 10.15
C GLY A 206 -14.74 -10.74 10.94
N SER A 207 -15.33 -9.77 10.25
CA SER A 207 -15.96 -8.60 10.88
C SER A 207 -17.16 -8.99 11.75
N TYR A 208 -17.93 -10.00 11.34
CA TYR A 208 -19.06 -10.49 12.12
C TYR A 208 -18.61 -11.17 13.42
N ILE A 209 -17.59 -12.02 13.38
CA ILE A 209 -17.08 -12.70 14.58
C ILE A 209 -16.60 -11.70 15.61
N VAL A 210 -15.79 -10.72 15.18
CA VAL A 210 -15.17 -9.74 16.07
C VAL A 210 -16.18 -8.68 16.52
N GLY A 211 -16.96 -8.14 15.58
CA GLY A 211 -17.78 -6.95 15.80
C GLY A 211 -19.16 -7.21 16.40
N LYS A 212 -19.72 -8.42 16.30
CA LYS A 212 -21.12 -8.70 16.72
C LYS A 212 -21.42 -8.35 18.17
N GLY A 213 -20.44 -8.45 19.06
CA GLY A 213 -20.59 -8.13 20.49
C GLY A 213 -20.54 -6.65 20.79
N GLU A 214 -19.74 -5.88 20.05
CA GLU A 214 -19.46 -4.47 20.31
C GLU A 214 -20.40 -3.53 19.54
N ILE A 215 -20.59 -3.77 18.25
CA ILE A 215 -21.35 -2.87 17.35
C ILE A 215 -22.67 -3.46 16.87
N GLY A 216 -22.97 -4.71 17.28
CA GLY A 216 -24.18 -5.42 16.89
C GLY A 216 -24.07 -6.12 15.53
N LYS A 217 -24.97 -7.12 15.30
CA LYS A 217 -24.90 -8.03 14.14
C LYS A 217 -24.94 -7.30 12.79
N MET A 218 -25.88 -6.37 12.62
CA MET A 218 -26.08 -5.65 11.35
C MET A 218 -24.89 -4.73 11.01
N ASN A 219 -24.41 -3.97 12.01
CA ASN A 219 -23.28 -3.09 11.82
C ASN A 219 -21.97 -3.87 11.55
N SER A 220 -21.81 -5.08 12.12
CA SER A 220 -20.67 -5.94 11.82
C SER A 220 -20.65 -6.46 10.40
N ILE A 221 -21.83 -6.76 9.82
CA ILE A 221 -21.94 -7.13 8.41
C ILE A 221 -21.63 -5.93 7.53
N LEU A 222 -22.20 -4.77 7.84
CA LEU A 222 -21.93 -3.51 7.11
C LEU A 222 -20.44 -3.11 7.20
N LEU A 223 -19.81 -3.32 8.34
CA LEU A 223 -18.37 -3.16 8.51
C LEU A 223 -17.60 -4.07 7.53
N GLY A 224 -17.94 -5.36 7.48
CA GLY A 224 -17.29 -6.32 6.57
C GLY A 224 -17.46 -5.96 5.10
N ILE A 225 -18.63 -5.45 4.70
CA ILE A 225 -18.88 -4.95 3.33
C ILE A 225 -18.02 -3.72 3.06
N GLY A 226 -17.97 -2.75 3.97
CA GLY A 226 -17.13 -1.56 3.85
C GLY A 226 -15.66 -1.92 3.71
N LEU A 227 -15.15 -2.81 4.57
CA LEU A 227 -13.76 -3.26 4.51
C LEU A 227 -13.44 -4.13 3.26
N SER A 228 -14.44 -4.54 2.49
CA SER A 228 -14.24 -5.28 1.24
C SER A 228 -13.87 -4.38 0.06
N VAL A 229 -14.02 -3.06 0.20
CA VAL A 229 -13.58 -2.08 -0.81
C VAL A 229 -12.05 -2.13 -0.89
N ARG A 230 -11.53 -2.29 -2.10
CA ARG A 230 -10.09 -2.39 -2.38
C ARG A 230 -9.77 -1.48 -3.56
N LEU A 231 -8.59 -0.94 -3.61
CA LEU A 231 -8.14 -0.23 -4.81
C LEU A 231 -6.60 -0.16 -4.89
N SER A 232 -5.96 0.72 -4.13
CA SER A 232 -4.58 1.14 -4.39
C SER A 232 -3.55 0.06 -4.07
N THR A 233 -3.46 -0.38 -2.83
CA THR A 233 -2.36 -1.24 -2.39
C THR A 233 -2.50 -2.68 -2.84
N SER A 234 -3.73 -3.20 -2.95
CA SER A 234 -3.98 -4.50 -3.59
C SER A 234 -3.39 -4.56 -5.00
N MET A 235 -3.55 -3.49 -5.78
CA MET A 235 -3.00 -3.42 -7.14
C MET A 235 -1.47 -3.28 -7.13
N VAL A 236 -0.90 -2.49 -6.21
CA VAL A 236 0.56 -2.37 -6.05
C VAL A 236 1.18 -3.74 -5.75
N ILE A 237 0.66 -4.43 -4.74
CA ILE A 237 1.12 -5.77 -4.37
C ILE A 237 1.04 -6.72 -5.56
N THR A 238 -0.13 -6.76 -6.22
CA THR A 238 -0.36 -7.64 -7.37
C THR A 238 0.59 -7.33 -8.54
N LYS A 239 0.86 -6.04 -8.78
CA LYS A 239 1.79 -5.60 -9.82
C LYS A 239 3.23 -6.01 -9.50
N ILE A 240 3.66 -5.86 -8.26
CA ILE A 240 4.99 -6.32 -7.81
C ILE A 240 5.13 -7.84 -8.00
N LEU A 241 4.12 -8.63 -7.63
CA LEU A 241 4.13 -10.07 -7.81
C LEU A 241 4.22 -10.48 -9.29
N PHE A 242 3.55 -9.73 -10.17
CA PHE A 242 3.58 -9.96 -11.61
C PHE A 242 4.93 -9.58 -12.22
N ASP A 243 5.46 -8.41 -11.92
CA ASP A 243 6.74 -7.92 -12.44
C ASP A 243 7.92 -8.78 -11.95
N SER A 244 7.80 -9.35 -10.76
CA SER A 244 8.77 -10.31 -10.21
C SER A 244 8.62 -11.72 -10.78
N GLY A 245 7.69 -11.97 -11.70
CA GLY A 245 7.47 -13.29 -12.31
C GLY A 245 6.89 -14.35 -11.35
N ILE A 246 6.43 -13.97 -10.16
CA ILE A 246 5.87 -14.89 -9.15
C ILE A 246 4.48 -15.33 -9.55
N ILE A 247 3.69 -14.43 -10.16
CA ILE A 247 2.37 -14.74 -10.72
C ILE A 247 2.34 -14.53 -12.23
N GLY A 248 1.63 -15.41 -12.93
CA GLY A 248 1.41 -15.27 -14.37
C GLY A 248 0.35 -14.23 -14.73
N SER A 249 0.28 -13.87 -16.01
CA SER A 249 -0.65 -12.88 -16.56
C SER A 249 -2.14 -13.24 -16.33
N GLU A 250 -2.46 -14.53 -16.25
CA GLU A 250 -3.82 -14.99 -15.93
C GLU A 250 -4.23 -14.59 -14.52
N LEU A 251 -3.45 -15.00 -13.52
CA LEU A 251 -3.74 -14.70 -12.13
C LEU A 251 -3.68 -13.19 -11.84
N TYR A 252 -2.70 -12.50 -12.45
CA TYR A 252 -2.60 -11.04 -12.41
C TYR A 252 -3.91 -10.37 -12.88
N SER A 253 -4.37 -10.75 -14.08
CA SER A 253 -5.58 -10.14 -14.68
C SER A 253 -6.83 -10.41 -13.84
N VAL A 254 -6.95 -11.61 -13.27
CA VAL A 254 -8.06 -11.97 -12.38
C VAL A 254 -8.03 -11.15 -11.10
N ILE A 255 -6.87 -11.02 -10.44
CA ILE A 255 -6.76 -10.28 -9.18
C ILE A 255 -7.06 -8.80 -9.41
N ILE A 256 -6.52 -8.19 -10.47
CA ILE A 256 -6.80 -6.80 -10.81
C ILE A 256 -8.29 -6.59 -11.07
N ALA A 257 -8.94 -7.47 -11.85
CA ALA A 257 -10.37 -7.36 -12.12
C ALA A 257 -11.26 -7.51 -10.87
N VAL A 258 -10.81 -8.27 -9.87
CA VAL A 258 -11.52 -8.44 -8.59
C VAL A 258 -11.28 -7.25 -7.65
N SER A 259 -10.21 -6.49 -7.88
CA SER A 259 -9.87 -5.31 -7.07
C SER A 259 -10.62 -4.04 -7.52
N TYR A 260 -11.21 -4.06 -8.70
CA TYR A 260 -12.11 -3.02 -9.22
C TYR A 260 -13.55 -3.31 -8.82
#